data_0529fff427a0eb152ae395518aa09805
#
_entry.id   0529fff427a0eb152ae395518aa09805
#
_cell.length_a   1.000
_cell.length_b   1.000
_cell.length_c   1.000
_cell.angle_alpha   90.00
_cell.angle_beta   90.00
_cell.angle_gamma   90.00
#
_symmetry.space_group_name_H-M   'P 1'
#
loop_
_entity.id
_entity.type
_entity.pdbx_description
1 polymer ?
#
loop_
_entity_poly.entity_id
_entity_poly.type
_entity_poly.pdbx_seq_one_letter_code
_entity_poly.pdbx_strand_id
1 'polypeptide(L)'
;MEKKTNNPAITKSYAKKMETISPFELKNKLIDMADESIKKIAHTMLNAGRGNPNWIATEPREAFFLLGQFGLCECRHAFSLEEGIAGIPQKAGIAARFEAFLKENEKAPGANLLKEGYNYMLMEHAADPDTLIHEWAESVIGDQYPCLLYTS
;
A
#
# COMPACT_ATOMS: atom_id res chain seq x y z
N MET A 1 -47.26 5.97 -19.47
CA MET A 1 -47.30 5.29 -18.14
C MET A 1 -45.89 5.42 -17.52
N GLU A 2 -45.69 6.49 -16.78
CA GLU A 2 -44.41 6.75 -16.10
C GLU A 2 -44.33 5.87 -14.83
N LYS A 3 -43.36 4.95 -14.78
CA LYS A 3 -43.00 4.26 -13.53
C LYS A 3 -42.24 5.24 -12.68
N LYS A 4 -42.91 5.88 -11.70
CA LYS A 4 -42.25 6.54 -10.56
C LYS A 4 -41.36 5.52 -9.85
N THR A 5 -40.06 5.65 -10.00
CA THR A 5 -39.08 5.03 -9.13
C THR A 5 -39.25 5.63 -7.73
N ASN A 6 -39.90 4.91 -6.85
CA ASN A 6 -39.92 5.23 -5.42
C ASN A 6 -38.53 4.99 -4.84
N ASN A 7 -37.65 5.96 -5.02
CA ASN A 7 -36.51 6.10 -4.17
C ASN A 7 -37.06 6.70 -2.84
N PRO A 8 -36.99 6.02 -1.68
CA PRO A 8 -37.47 6.61 -0.44
C PRO A 8 -36.65 7.87 -0.22
N ALA A 9 -37.27 9.02 -0.36
CA ALA A 9 -36.64 10.29 -0.05
C ALA A 9 -36.08 10.16 1.37
N ILE A 10 -34.78 10.30 1.50
CA ILE A 10 -34.10 10.31 2.80
C ILE A 10 -34.69 11.51 3.54
N THR A 11 -35.63 11.25 4.42
CA THR A 11 -36.28 12.32 5.21
C THR A 11 -35.18 12.95 6.08
N LYS A 12 -35.26 14.25 6.34
CA LYS A 12 -34.34 14.97 7.24
C LYS A 12 -34.17 14.28 8.59
N SER A 13 -35.22 13.62 9.06
CA SER A 13 -35.22 12.80 10.28
C SER A 13 -34.31 11.59 10.19
N TYR A 14 -34.27 10.90 9.04
CA TYR A 14 -33.43 9.74 8.84
C TYR A 14 -31.93 10.15 8.70
N ALA A 15 -31.65 11.24 7.99
CA ALA A 15 -30.30 11.80 7.90
C ALA A 15 -29.76 12.18 9.28
N LYS A 16 -30.55 12.87 10.09
CA LYS A 16 -30.20 13.25 11.48
C LYS A 16 -29.93 12.04 12.38
N LYS A 17 -30.67 10.94 12.19
CA LYS A 17 -30.42 9.69 12.91
C LYS A 17 -29.11 9.01 12.46
N MET A 18 -28.72 9.17 11.20
CA MET A 18 -27.44 8.66 10.68
C MET A 18 -26.24 9.44 11.20
N GLU A 19 -26.40 10.73 11.50
CA GLU A 19 -25.33 11.58 12.06
C GLU A 19 -24.95 11.19 13.50
N THR A 20 -25.82 10.48 14.22
CA THR A 20 -25.58 10.06 15.61
C THR A 20 -24.91 8.71 15.77
N ILE A 21 -24.72 7.96 14.69
CA ILE A 21 -24.08 6.65 14.72
C ILE A 21 -22.59 6.77 14.36
N SER A 22 -21.79 5.83 14.87
CA SER A 22 -20.35 5.83 14.58
C SER A 22 -20.08 5.64 13.09
N PRO A 23 -18.95 6.15 12.56
CA PRO A 23 -18.57 5.94 11.16
C PRO A 23 -18.54 4.47 10.74
N PHE A 24 -18.18 3.58 11.66
CA PHE A 24 -18.15 2.15 11.42
C PHE A 24 -19.55 1.54 11.27
N GLU A 25 -20.48 1.92 12.14
CA GLU A 25 -21.88 1.48 12.07
C GLU A 25 -22.61 2.07 10.86
N LEU A 26 -22.30 3.34 10.52
CA LEU A 26 -22.83 3.98 9.32
C LEU A 26 -22.41 3.23 8.07
N LYS A 27 -21.13 2.87 7.97
CA LYS A 27 -20.60 2.06 6.88
C LYS A 27 -21.34 0.72 6.75
N ASN A 28 -21.49 -0.02 7.83
CA ASN A 28 -22.18 -1.31 7.81
C ASN A 28 -23.65 -1.16 7.35
N LYS A 29 -24.36 -0.17 7.86
CA LYS A 29 -25.75 0.14 7.43
C LYS A 29 -25.84 0.48 5.94
N LEU A 30 -24.89 1.24 5.42
CA LEU A 30 -24.86 1.57 3.98
C LEU A 30 -24.62 0.34 3.13
N ILE A 31 -23.78 -0.59 3.59
CA ILE A 31 -23.53 -1.87 2.93
C ILE A 31 -24.81 -2.72 2.92
N ASP A 32 -25.48 -2.86 4.06
CA ASP A 32 -26.72 -3.63 4.19
C ASP A 32 -27.82 -3.07 3.27
N MET A 33 -27.98 -1.74 3.24
CA MET A 33 -28.94 -1.07 2.35
C MET A 33 -28.61 -1.27 0.86
N ALA A 34 -27.33 -1.29 0.50
CA ALA A 34 -26.88 -1.56 -0.85
C ALA A 34 -27.16 -3.02 -1.24
N ASP A 35 -26.88 -3.98 -0.35
CA ASP A 35 -27.16 -5.41 -0.55
C ASP A 35 -28.66 -5.68 -0.73
N GLU A 36 -29.53 -5.03 0.04
CA GLU A 36 -30.97 -5.12 -0.13
C GLU A 36 -31.44 -4.56 -1.47
N SER A 37 -30.82 -3.48 -1.92
CA SER A 37 -31.14 -2.85 -3.21
C SER A 37 -30.72 -3.75 -4.39
N ILE A 38 -29.62 -4.47 -4.25
CA ILE A 38 -29.05 -5.35 -5.29
C ILE A 38 -29.82 -6.65 -5.42
N LYS A 39 -30.38 -7.19 -4.34
CA LYS A 39 -31.28 -8.35 -4.41
C LYS A 39 -32.48 -8.10 -5.34
N LYS A 40 -32.79 -6.83 -5.64
CA LYS A 40 -33.85 -6.41 -6.57
C LYS A 40 -33.37 -6.18 -8.01
N ILE A 41 -32.08 -6.11 -8.23
CA ILE A 41 -31.46 -5.83 -9.53
C ILE A 41 -30.40 -6.90 -9.74
N ALA A 42 -30.46 -7.66 -10.84
CA ALA A 42 -29.54 -8.77 -11.13
C ALA A 42 -28.08 -8.33 -11.41
N HIS A 43 -27.54 -7.43 -10.60
CA HIS A 43 -26.16 -6.97 -10.68
C HIS A 43 -25.36 -7.36 -9.43
N THR A 44 -24.15 -7.84 -9.63
CA THR A 44 -23.23 -8.16 -8.53
C THR A 44 -22.62 -6.86 -7.98
N MET A 45 -22.73 -6.63 -6.68
CA MET A 45 -22.09 -5.49 -6.03
C MET A 45 -20.60 -5.73 -5.83
N LEU A 46 -19.79 -4.82 -6.33
CA LEU A 46 -18.37 -4.77 -5.97
C LEU A 46 -18.19 -3.93 -4.70
N ASN A 47 -17.91 -4.58 -3.59
CA ASN A 47 -17.67 -3.89 -2.33
C ASN A 47 -16.23 -3.36 -2.25
N ALA A 48 -16.05 -2.08 -2.59
CA ALA A 48 -14.77 -1.39 -2.46
C ALA A 48 -14.57 -0.74 -1.07
N GLY A 49 -15.53 -0.87 -0.17
CA GLY A 49 -15.48 -0.25 1.17
C GLY A 49 -14.57 -0.97 2.18
N ARG A 50 -14.09 -2.16 1.86
CA ARG A 50 -13.02 -2.84 2.58
C ARG A 50 -11.88 -3.05 1.59
N GLY A 51 -10.71 -2.54 1.88
CA GLY A 51 -9.50 -2.89 1.16
C GLY A 51 -9.19 -4.39 1.35
N ASN A 52 -10.01 -5.27 0.76
CA ASN A 52 -9.70 -6.69 0.79
C ASN A 52 -8.43 -6.90 -0.02
N PRO A 53 -7.42 -7.58 0.55
CA PRO A 53 -6.22 -7.88 -0.19
C PRO A 53 -6.59 -8.68 -1.45
N ASN A 54 -6.07 -8.27 -2.58
CA ASN A 54 -6.16 -9.07 -3.79
C ASN A 54 -5.20 -10.28 -3.66
N TRP A 55 -5.73 -11.41 -3.24
CA TRP A 55 -4.94 -12.62 -3.03
C TRP A 55 -4.34 -13.20 -4.31
N ILE A 56 -4.90 -12.83 -5.48
CA ILE A 56 -4.42 -13.28 -6.80
C ILE A 56 -3.22 -12.45 -7.27
N ALA A 57 -3.14 -11.18 -6.89
CA ALA A 57 -2.02 -10.31 -7.26
C ALA A 57 -0.79 -10.64 -6.40
N THR A 58 -0.05 -11.67 -6.75
CA THR A 58 1.14 -12.12 -6.01
C THR A 58 2.36 -11.27 -6.33
N GLU A 59 2.55 -10.86 -7.57
CA GLU A 59 3.73 -10.16 -8.05
C GLU A 59 4.07 -8.87 -7.27
N PRO A 60 3.13 -7.97 -6.93
CA PRO A 60 3.43 -6.81 -6.08
C PRO A 60 3.89 -7.19 -4.67
N ARG A 61 3.40 -8.30 -4.13
CA ARG A 61 3.84 -8.79 -2.82
C ARG A 61 5.22 -9.40 -2.88
N GLU A 62 5.49 -10.15 -3.93
CA GLU A 62 6.81 -10.73 -4.19
C GLU A 62 7.86 -9.63 -4.35
N ALA A 63 7.53 -8.56 -5.09
CA ALA A 63 8.37 -7.36 -5.21
C ALA A 63 8.60 -6.70 -3.84
N PHE A 64 7.56 -6.55 -3.02
CA PHE A 64 7.67 -5.99 -1.67
C PHE A 64 8.58 -6.84 -0.77
N PHE A 65 8.43 -8.16 -0.78
CA PHE A 65 9.30 -9.05 0.00
C PHE A 65 10.74 -9.05 -0.50
N LEU A 66 10.95 -8.95 -1.81
CA LEU A 66 12.29 -8.85 -2.38
C LEU A 66 12.94 -7.51 -1.99
N LEU A 67 12.20 -6.40 -2.00
CA LEU A 67 12.67 -5.12 -1.50
C LEU A 67 13.02 -5.21 0.01
N GLY A 68 12.22 -5.92 0.80
CA GLY A 68 12.52 -6.19 2.20
C GLY A 68 13.82 -6.97 2.40
N GLN A 69 14.09 -7.95 1.54
CA GLN A 69 15.37 -8.69 1.56
C GLN A 69 16.56 -7.76 1.26
N PHE A 70 16.41 -6.87 0.29
CA PHE A 70 17.41 -5.83 0.01
C PHE A 70 17.65 -4.94 1.25
N GLY A 71 16.59 -4.42 1.86
CA GLY A 71 16.69 -3.60 3.08
C GLY A 71 17.44 -4.31 4.22
N LEU A 72 17.20 -5.62 4.42
CA LEU A 72 17.95 -6.43 5.38
C LEU A 72 19.42 -6.60 5.00
N CYS A 73 19.74 -6.68 3.72
CA CYS A 73 21.13 -6.70 3.24
C CYS A 73 21.84 -5.39 3.56
N GLU A 74 21.17 -4.26 3.36
CA GLU A 74 21.69 -2.93 3.68
C GLU A 74 21.90 -2.73 5.18
N CYS A 75 20.99 -3.21 6.03
CA CYS A 75 21.18 -3.21 7.47
C CYS A 75 22.44 -4.00 7.88
N ARG A 76 22.63 -5.20 7.29
CA ARG A 76 23.85 -6.00 7.57
C ARG A 76 25.11 -5.33 7.05
N HIS A 77 25.02 -4.69 5.87
CA HIS A 77 26.13 -3.91 5.32
C HIS A 77 26.50 -2.77 6.26
N ALA A 78 25.54 -2.01 6.76
CA ALA A 78 25.77 -0.92 7.72
C ALA A 78 26.44 -1.42 9.02
N PHE A 79 26.05 -2.60 9.54
CA PHE A 79 26.72 -3.20 10.70
C PHE A 79 28.20 -3.54 10.47
N SER A 80 28.61 -3.77 9.23
CA SER A 80 30.01 -4.07 8.88
C SER A 80 30.88 -2.83 8.74
N LEU A 81 30.29 -1.64 8.73
CA LEU A 81 31.02 -0.37 8.60
C LEU A 81 31.37 0.20 9.97
N GLU A 82 32.58 0.77 10.12
CA GLU A 82 32.99 1.44 11.36
C GLU A 82 32.09 2.64 11.72
N GLU A 83 31.54 3.31 10.69
CA GLU A 83 30.64 4.44 10.83
C GLU A 83 29.15 4.03 10.87
N GLY A 84 28.87 2.72 10.78
CA GLY A 84 27.50 2.19 10.77
C GLY A 84 26.80 2.36 12.11
N ILE A 85 25.77 3.16 12.17
CA ILE A 85 24.99 3.40 13.39
C ILE A 85 23.77 2.47 13.39
N ALA A 86 23.73 1.54 14.34
CA ALA A 86 22.56 0.68 14.64
C ALA A 86 21.98 -0.08 13.42
N GLY A 87 22.78 -0.31 12.37
CA GLY A 87 22.32 -1.01 11.17
C GLY A 87 21.41 -0.16 10.26
N ILE A 88 21.43 1.15 10.41
CA ILE A 88 20.68 2.06 9.54
C ILE A 88 21.33 2.05 8.15
N PRO A 89 20.55 1.80 7.06
CA PRO A 89 21.07 1.81 5.71
C PRO A 89 21.80 3.10 5.36
N GLN A 90 22.98 2.98 4.76
CA GLN A 90 23.77 4.13 4.34
C GLN A 90 23.30 4.62 2.96
N LYS A 91 22.92 5.90 2.85
CA LYS A 91 22.39 6.49 1.63
C LYS A 91 23.41 6.48 0.48
N ALA A 92 24.68 6.82 0.78
CA ALA A 92 25.70 6.93 -0.24
C ALA A 92 25.90 5.62 -1.03
N GLY A 93 25.66 5.65 -2.34
CA GLY A 93 25.84 4.52 -3.27
C GLY A 93 24.83 3.38 -3.08
N ILE A 94 23.75 3.58 -2.36
CA ILE A 94 22.72 2.56 -2.13
C ILE A 94 22.01 2.15 -3.44
N ALA A 95 21.85 3.06 -4.39
CA ALA A 95 21.26 2.77 -5.68
C ALA A 95 22.12 1.76 -6.47
N ALA A 96 23.44 1.94 -6.50
CA ALA A 96 24.33 0.99 -7.16
C ALA A 96 24.28 -0.40 -6.51
N ARG A 97 24.18 -0.47 -5.18
CA ARG A 97 24.01 -1.74 -4.45
C ARG A 97 22.65 -2.38 -4.74
N PHE A 98 21.59 -1.58 -4.89
CA PHE A 98 20.27 -2.07 -5.29
C PHE A 98 20.27 -2.64 -6.72
N GLU A 99 20.91 -1.98 -7.65
CA GLU A 99 21.06 -2.49 -9.03
C GLU A 99 21.85 -3.80 -9.07
N ALA A 100 22.92 -3.91 -8.28
CA ALA A 100 23.68 -5.15 -8.15
C ALA A 100 22.82 -6.27 -7.54
N PHE A 101 22.07 -5.97 -6.48
CA PHE A 101 21.12 -6.90 -5.86
C PHE A 101 20.06 -7.38 -6.84
N LEU A 102 19.45 -6.49 -7.63
CA LEU A 102 18.46 -6.86 -8.65
C LEU A 102 19.07 -7.75 -9.74
N LYS A 103 20.31 -7.49 -10.12
CA LYS A 103 21.04 -8.31 -11.12
C LYS A 103 21.28 -9.73 -10.59
N GLU A 104 21.69 -9.85 -9.33
CA GLU A 104 21.90 -11.17 -8.69
C GLU A 104 20.59 -11.94 -8.53
N ASN A 105 19.49 -11.22 -8.35
CA ASN A 105 18.14 -11.77 -8.13
C ASN A 105 17.21 -11.62 -9.35
N GLU A 106 17.76 -11.50 -10.57
CA GLU A 106 16.97 -11.22 -11.79
C GLU A 106 15.83 -12.22 -12.06
N LYS A 107 15.99 -13.47 -11.59
CA LYS A 107 15.00 -14.54 -11.73
C LYS A 107 14.05 -14.66 -10.55
N ALA A 108 14.22 -13.84 -9.52
CA ALA A 108 13.35 -13.86 -8.36
C ALA A 108 11.97 -13.27 -8.72
N PRO A 109 10.89 -13.86 -8.18
CA PRO A 109 9.56 -13.27 -8.30
C PRO A 109 9.56 -11.81 -7.84
N GLY A 110 8.92 -10.93 -8.61
CA GLY A 110 8.83 -9.49 -8.33
C GLY A 110 10.05 -8.65 -8.72
N ALA A 111 11.19 -9.27 -9.13
CA ALA A 111 12.40 -8.52 -9.49
C ALA A 111 12.17 -7.59 -10.69
N ASN A 112 11.42 -8.05 -11.69
CA ASN A 112 11.10 -7.26 -12.86
C ASN A 112 10.24 -6.05 -12.51
N LEU A 113 9.22 -6.24 -11.68
CA LEU A 113 8.36 -5.15 -11.22
C LEU A 113 9.14 -4.09 -10.42
N LEU A 114 10.06 -4.51 -9.55
CA LEU A 114 10.93 -3.56 -8.82
C LEU A 114 11.83 -2.77 -9.78
N LYS A 115 12.41 -3.44 -10.76
CA LYS A 115 13.26 -2.79 -11.76
C LYS A 115 12.47 -1.79 -12.61
N GLU A 116 11.28 -2.16 -13.06
CA GLU A 116 10.40 -1.28 -13.83
C GLU A 116 9.96 -0.08 -13.00
N GLY A 117 9.56 -0.28 -11.74
CA GLY A 117 9.21 0.78 -10.81
C GLY A 117 10.35 1.76 -10.54
N TYR A 118 11.56 1.25 -10.32
CA TYR A 118 12.76 2.06 -10.17
C TYR A 118 13.03 2.92 -11.40
N ASN A 119 13.06 2.30 -12.58
CA ASN A 119 13.28 3.02 -13.84
C ASN A 119 12.20 4.09 -14.09
N TYR A 120 10.94 3.78 -13.79
CA TYR A 120 9.83 4.73 -13.92
C TYR A 120 10.04 5.97 -13.04
N MET A 121 10.43 5.78 -11.79
CA MET A 121 10.70 6.90 -10.88
C MET A 121 11.87 7.78 -11.35
N LEU A 122 12.91 7.18 -11.93
CA LEU A 122 14.04 7.94 -12.46
C LEU A 122 13.66 8.74 -13.72
N MET A 123 12.91 8.13 -14.65
CA MET A 123 12.59 8.73 -15.94
C MET A 123 11.46 9.76 -15.86
N GLU A 124 10.37 9.43 -15.18
CA GLU A 124 9.16 10.23 -15.17
C GLU A 124 9.13 11.26 -14.04
N HIS A 125 9.81 10.98 -12.94
CA HIS A 125 9.81 11.85 -11.76
C HIS A 125 11.17 12.47 -11.46
N ALA A 126 12.19 12.22 -12.29
CA ALA A 126 13.56 12.73 -12.11
C ALA A 126 14.08 12.53 -10.67
N ALA A 127 13.71 11.40 -10.04
CA ALA A 127 14.09 11.10 -8.68
C ALA A 127 15.62 10.91 -8.58
N ASP A 128 16.22 11.40 -7.49
CA ASP A 128 17.61 11.11 -7.19
C ASP A 128 17.72 9.63 -6.79
N PRO A 129 18.57 8.83 -7.47
CA PRO A 129 18.61 7.38 -7.27
C PRO A 129 18.91 6.95 -5.84
N ASP A 130 19.93 7.57 -5.22
CA ASP A 130 20.32 7.21 -3.86
C ASP A 130 19.25 7.60 -2.83
N THR A 131 18.60 8.76 -3.02
CA THR A 131 17.49 9.19 -2.15
C THR A 131 16.31 8.24 -2.28
N LEU A 132 15.90 7.92 -3.50
CA LEU A 132 14.76 7.03 -3.76
C LEU A 132 14.93 5.66 -3.11
N ILE A 133 16.07 5.03 -3.34
CA ILE A 133 16.32 3.68 -2.81
C ILE A 133 16.53 3.70 -1.30
N HIS A 134 17.13 4.75 -0.76
CA HIS A 134 17.24 4.91 0.69
C HIS A 134 15.86 5.02 1.35
N GLU A 135 14.97 5.86 0.83
CA GLU A 135 13.58 5.97 1.32
C GLU A 135 12.81 4.65 1.19
N TRP A 136 12.99 3.91 0.10
CA TRP A 136 12.36 2.60 -0.04
C TRP A 136 12.86 1.60 0.98
N ALA A 137 14.18 1.56 1.21
CA ALA A 137 14.75 0.66 2.21
C ALA A 137 14.30 1.03 3.63
N GLU A 138 14.27 2.31 3.97
CA GLU A 138 13.78 2.78 5.27
C GLU A 138 12.30 2.44 5.46
N SER A 139 11.46 2.71 4.46
CA SER A 139 10.02 2.43 4.54
C SER A 139 9.72 0.95 4.74
N VAL A 140 10.46 0.05 4.10
CA VAL A 140 10.19 -1.39 4.20
C VAL A 140 10.73 -1.99 5.49
N ILE A 141 11.75 -1.42 6.11
CA ILE A 141 12.40 -1.93 7.33
C ILE A 141 12.05 -1.08 8.56
N GLY A 142 12.08 0.25 8.44
CA GLY A 142 11.94 1.18 9.56
C GLY A 142 10.50 1.45 9.96
N ASP A 143 9.61 1.64 9.01
CA ASP A 143 8.21 2.00 9.25
C ASP A 143 7.32 0.85 9.77
N GLN A 144 7.92 -0.29 10.08
CA GLN A 144 7.23 -1.41 10.71
C GLN A 144 6.82 -1.15 12.18
N TYR A 145 7.26 -0.02 12.75
CA TYR A 145 6.92 0.41 14.11
C TYR A 145 6.20 1.77 14.13
N PRO A 146 4.98 1.87 13.57
CA PRO A 146 4.26 3.15 13.52
C PRO A 146 3.91 3.69 14.92
N CYS A 147 3.97 2.85 15.96
CA CYS A 147 3.69 3.28 17.33
C CYS A 147 4.74 4.20 17.94
N LEU A 148 5.96 4.27 17.39
CA LEU A 148 7.00 5.18 17.88
C LEU A 148 6.87 6.61 17.35
N LEU A 149 6.16 6.81 16.24
CA LEU A 149 5.93 8.12 15.65
C LEU A 149 4.78 8.90 16.31
N TYR A 150 3.92 8.24 17.08
CA TYR A 150 2.78 8.85 17.76
C TYR A 150 3.00 9.14 19.25
N THR A 151 4.19 8.92 19.76
CA THR A 151 4.53 9.13 21.17
C THR A 151 5.47 10.32 21.42
N SER A 152 5.73 11.13 20.40
CA SER A 152 6.54 12.36 20.52
C SER A 152 5.68 13.61 20.48
#